data_d45524d0d2b7dd3a9c78a71b93203498
#
_entry.id   d45524d0d2b7dd3a9c78a71b93203498
#
_cell.length_a   1.000
_cell.length_b   1.000
_cell.length_c   1.000
_cell.angle_alpha   90.00
_cell.angle_beta   90.00
_cell.angle_gamma   90.00
#
_symmetry.space_group_name_H-M   'P 1'
#
loop_
_entity.id
_entity.type
_entity.pdbx_description
1 polymer ?
#
loop_
_entity_poly.entity_id
_entity_poly.type
_entity_poly.pdbx_seq_one_letter_code
_entity_poly.pdbx_strand_id
1 'polypeptide(L)'
;MPRNPIKGLTALLAAVAVPLAVCAVLLPVRDTLSQTNVALILMLVVAAVAALGNRWAAALTALSAAVWFVFFFTTPYGSFIRFNNADDIVTAGLLLVVGLAVSQLARRFSREHAIATTLQRSLLPRVLPDTSAARVACRYVPAEAEVGGDWFDVIPLPGFRTALVVGDVVGHGLRSAVIMGRLRTAVLNFSTLDLPPDELLARLDDVVNQMDAEAGAGQDVNVVATCLYAIYDPISRSCTMARAGHFPPAIVHPDGRVEIVDLPAGPPLGLGGLRFQAVERSLPEDTQLVLYTDGLIHNRYRDIGTGLKLLCDTLSGVGLDPEKTCEMILEKVLPARSVDDAALLVARTRAFPPDRIAEWDIPAIPASVPALRTEVLAKLAEWNLEETAFATELILSELVTNAIRYGAPPVHLRLLRDTTLVVEVSDGSSTSPHLRYATDMDEGGRGIFLVSQFAERWGTRFTPTGKIVWAEQSAPSVPVAPVLTSVG
;
A
#
# COMPACT_ATOMS: atom_id res chain seq x y z
N MET A 1 -20.31 -14.35 -5.43
CA MET A 1 -20.30 -15.81 -5.73
C MET A 1 -21.60 -16.41 -5.27
N PRO A 2 -22.34 -17.16 -6.09
CA PRO A 2 -23.58 -17.83 -5.70
C PRO A 2 -23.27 -18.89 -4.64
N ARG A 3 -23.93 -18.79 -3.51
CA ARG A 3 -23.85 -19.78 -2.41
C ARG A 3 -24.28 -21.13 -2.95
N ASN A 4 -23.38 -22.09 -2.92
CA ASN A 4 -23.65 -23.47 -3.36
C ASN A 4 -24.77 -24.07 -2.48
N PRO A 5 -25.98 -24.32 -2.98
CA PRO A 5 -27.15 -24.72 -2.18
C PRO A 5 -26.92 -26.03 -1.43
N ILE A 6 -26.05 -26.90 -1.94
CA ILE A 6 -25.68 -28.18 -1.33
C ILE A 6 -24.95 -27.98 0.00
N LYS A 7 -24.04 -27.01 0.07
CA LYS A 7 -23.32 -26.69 1.32
C LYS A 7 -24.23 -26.10 2.41
N GLY A 8 -25.32 -25.44 2.04
CA GLY A 8 -26.32 -24.94 2.97
C GLY A 8 -27.16 -26.05 3.62
N LEU A 9 -27.60 -27.01 2.83
CA LEU A 9 -28.41 -28.12 3.31
C LEU A 9 -27.62 -29.10 4.19
N THR A 10 -26.37 -29.40 3.81
CA THR A 10 -25.49 -30.26 4.64
C THR A 10 -25.17 -29.61 6.00
N ALA A 11 -24.98 -28.30 6.05
CA ALA A 11 -24.77 -27.60 7.30
C ALA A 11 -25.99 -27.59 8.22
N LEU A 12 -27.21 -27.50 7.67
CA LEU A 12 -28.44 -27.59 8.43
C LEU A 12 -28.70 -29.00 8.96
N LEU A 13 -28.43 -30.02 8.17
CA LEU A 13 -28.53 -31.44 8.61
C LEU A 13 -27.51 -31.73 9.73
N ALA A 14 -26.28 -31.27 9.56
CA ALA A 14 -25.24 -31.40 10.58
C ALA A 14 -25.59 -30.65 11.88
N ALA A 15 -26.28 -29.50 11.81
CA ALA A 15 -26.74 -28.72 12.96
C ALA A 15 -27.70 -29.52 13.90
N VAL A 16 -28.43 -30.44 13.37
CA VAL A 16 -29.32 -31.32 14.16
C VAL A 16 -28.63 -32.63 14.51
N ALA A 17 -27.89 -33.22 13.57
CA ALA A 17 -27.29 -34.53 13.72
C ALA A 17 -26.11 -34.56 14.72
N VAL A 18 -25.28 -33.46 14.73
CA VAL A 18 -24.10 -33.44 15.60
C VAL A 18 -24.45 -33.40 17.09
N PRO A 19 -25.36 -32.52 17.58
CA PRO A 19 -25.78 -32.56 19.00
C PRO A 19 -26.42 -33.89 19.37
N LEU A 20 -27.23 -34.51 18.47
CA LEU A 20 -27.82 -35.81 18.68
C LEU A 20 -26.76 -36.91 18.82
N ALA A 21 -25.77 -36.92 17.95
CA ALA A 21 -24.66 -37.89 18.00
C ALA A 21 -23.83 -37.75 19.29
N VAL A 22 -23.55 -36.51 19.69
CA VAL A 22 -22.85 -36.25 20.95
C VAL A 22 -23.65 -36.73 22.16
N CYS A 23 -24.95 -36.46 22.21
CA CYS A 23 -25.83 -36.99 23.25
C CYS A 23 -25.87 -38.53 23.26
N ALA A 24 -25.94 -39.17 22.10
CA ALA A 24 -25.93 -40.61 21.97
C ALA A 24 -24.63 -41.25 22.48
N VAL A 25 -23.47 -40.64 22.21
CA VAL A 25 -22.15 -41.05 22.72
C VAL A 25 -22.05 -40.87 24.23
N LEU A 26 -22.71 -39.90 24.82
CA LEU A 26 -22.69 -39.62 26.26
C LEU A 26 -23.70 -40.44 27.04
N LEU A 27 -24.68 -41.12 26.37
CA LEU A 27 -25.70 -41.97 27.04
C LEU A 27 -25.11 -43.04 27.96
N PRO A 28 -24.06 -43.82 27.59
CA PRO A 28 -23.54 -44.89 28.42
C PRO A 28 -22.92 -44.39 29.73
N VAL A 29 -22.48 -43.12 29.78
CA VAL A 29 -21.81 -42.49 30.92
C VAL A 29 -22.70 -41.47 31.64
N ARG A 30 -23.98 -41.38 31.30
CA ARG A 30 -24.90 -40.35 31.84
C ARG A 30 -25.03 -40.42 33.37
N ASP A 31 -24.90 -41.59 33.98
CA ASP A 31 -25.07 -41.78 35.44
C ASP A 31 -23.79 -41.36 36.20
N THR A 32 -22.66 -41.18 35.49
CA THR A 32 -21.36 -40.72 36.04
C THR A 32 -21.06 -39.25 35.77
N LEU A 33 -21.68 -38.69 34.74
CA LEU A 33 -21.51 -37.29 34.38
C LEU A 33 -22.59 -36.39 34.99
N SER A 34 -22.19 -35.27 35.57
CA SER A 34 -23.16 -34.28 36.00
C SER A 34 -23.85 -33.64 34.77
N GLN A 35 -25.11 -33.25 34.91
CA GLN A 35 -25.88 -32.54 33.88
C GLN A 35 -25.15 -31.27 33.42
N THR A 36 -24.45 -30.59 34.32
CA THR A 36 -23.63 -29.41 34.02
C THR A 36 -22.49 -29.73 33.03
N ASN A 37 -21.80 -30.87 33.21
CA ASN A 37 -20.72 -31.27 32.29
C ASN A 37 -21.25 -31.58 30.90
N VAL A 38 -22.41 -32.22 30.80
CA VAL A 38 -23.08 -32.49 29.52
C VAL A 38 -23.48 -31.18 28.83
N ALA A 39 -24.02 -30.22 29.57
CA ALA A 39 -24.37 -28.91 29.04
C ALA A 39 -23.15 -28.15 28.52
N LEU A 40 -22.01 -28.20 29.21
CA LEU A 40 -20.75 -27.58 28.76
C LEU A 40 -20.21 -28.24 27.50
N ILE A 41 -20.28 -29.57 27.38
CA ILE A 41 -19.89 -30.26 26.13
C ILE A 41 -20.77 -29.84 24.97
N LEU A 42 -22.07 -29.74 25.17
CA LEU A 42 -23.00 -29.27 24.13
C LEU A 42 -22.76 -27.80 23.76
N MET A 43 -22.40 -26.93 24.71
CA MET A 43 -21.98 -25.56 24.43
C MET A 43 -20.73 -25.50 23.54
N LEU A 44 -19.73 -26.37 23.75
CA LEU A 44 -18.55 -26.45 22.88
C LEU A 44 -18.94 -26.84 21.44
N VAL A 45 -19.91 -27.75 21.29
CA VAL A 45 -20.44 -28.15 19.97
C VAL A 45 -21.13 -26.95 19.27
N VAL A 46 -21.94 -26.20 20.02
CA VAL A 46 -22.59 -24.99 19.49
C VAL A 46 -21.56 -23.94 19.09
N ALA A 47 -20.53 -23.72 19.90
CA ALA A 47 -19.45 -22.80 19.58
C ALA A 47 -18.67 -23.22 18.32
N ALA A 48 -18.34 -24.51 18.19
CA ALA A 48 -17.65 -25.04 17.02
C ALA A 48 -18.46 -24.86 15.72
N VAL A 49 -19.77 -25.12 15.76
CA VAL A 49 -20.66 -24.91 14.60
C VAL A 49 -20.84 -23.44 14.31
N ALA A 50 -20.89 -22.59 15.33
CA ALA A 50 -20.98 -21.13 15.16
C ALA A 50 -19.74 -20.56 14.47
N ALA A 51 -18.56 -21.09 14.76
CA ALA A 51 -17.30 -20.71 14.12
C ALA A 51 -17.27 -21.00 12.62
N LEU A 52 -18.07 -21.94 12.10
CA LEU A 52 -18.21 -22.21 10.67
C LEU A 52 -19.04 -21.16 9.91
N GLY A 53 -19.53 -20.12 10.58
CA GLY A 53 -20.14 -18.93 9.98
C GLY A 53 -21.56 -19.06 9.42
N ASN A 54 -22.22 -20.23 9.53
CA ASN A 54 -23.60 -20.40 9.06
C ASN A 54 -24.61 -20.05 10.16
N ARG A 55 -25.30 -18.89 9.99
CA ARG A 55 -26.22 -18.32 10.98
C ARG A 55 -27.38 -19.23 11.38
N TRP A 56 -27.98 -19.93 10.41
CA TRP A 56 -29.11 -20.80 10.65
C TRP A 56 -28.65 -22.13 11.26
N ALA A 57 -27.51 -22.64 10.83
CA ALA A 57 -26.92 -23.85 11.41
C ALA A 57 -26.57 -23.65 12.89
N ALA A 58 -25.92 -22.54 13.27
CA ALA A 58 -25.55 -22.27 14.64
C ALA A 58 -26.77 -22.11 15.57
N ALA A 59 -27.80 -21.36 15.14
CA ALA A 59 -29.04 -21.23 15.91
C ALA A 59 -29.80 -22.56 16.04
N LEU A 60 -29.85 -23.33 14.94
CA LEU A 60 -30.48 -24.63 14.93
C LEU A 60 -29.69 -25.64 15.79
N THR A 61 -28.35 -25.56 15.82
CA THR A 61 -27.51 -26.37 16.73
C THR A 61 -27.81 -26.06 18.18
N ALA A 62 -27.92 -24.79 18.57
CA ALA A 62 -28.25 -24.40 19.93
C ALA A 62 -29.63 -24.92 20.36
N LEU A 63 -30.63 -24.78 19.50
CA LEU A 63 -31.96 -25.28 19.73
C LEU A 63 -31.97 -26.83 19.83
N SER A 64 -31.33 -27.47 18.87
CA SER A 64 -31.20 -28.96 18.83
C SER A 64 -30.46 -29.48 20.07
N ALA A 65 -29.37 -28.82 20.50
CA ALA A 65 -28.63 -29.21 21.70
C ALA A 65 -29.53 -29.12 22.94
N ALA A 66 -30.31 -28.05 23.10
CA ALA A 66 -31.23 -27.89 24.22
C ALA A 66 -32.34 -28.98 24.22
N VAL A 67 -32.90 -29.25 23.05
CA VAL A 67 -33.96 -30.27 22.89
C VAL A 67 -33.42 -31.67 23.22
N TRP A 68 -32.25 -32.05 22.67
CA TRP A 68 -31.65 -33.38 22.94
C TRP A 68 -31.13 -33.51 24.37
N PHE A 69 -30.62 -32.41 24.98
CA PHE A 69 -30.28 -32.39 26.40
C PHE A 69 -31.48 -32.71 27.28
N VAL A 70 -32.64 -32.05 27.05
CA VAL A 70 -33.87 -32.33 27.78
C VAL A 70 -34.32 -33.79 27.57
N PHE A 71 -34.32 -34.30 26.36
CA PHE A 71 -34.79 -35.64 26.04
C PHE A 71 -33.97 -36.76 26.69
N PHE A 72 -32.62 -36.63 26.70
CA PHE A 72 -31.73 -37.71 27.12
C PHE A 72 -31.21 -37.59 28.55
N PHE A 73 -31.12 -36.38 29.13
CA PHE A 73 -30.43 -36.12 30.37
C PHE A 73 -31.31 -35.56 31.47
N THR A 74 -32.57 -35.21 31.21
CA THR A 74 -33.51 -34.77 32.26
C THR A 74 -34.52 -35.87 32.60
N THR A 75 -34.91 -35.97 33.87
CA THR A 75 -35.87 -36.97 34.32
C THR A 75 -37.31 -36.45 34.27
N PRO A 76 -38.31 -37.24 33.81
CA PRO A 76 -38.21 -38.64 33.33
C PRO A 76 -37.64 -38.71 31.90
N TYR A 77 -36.66 -39.56 31.72
CA TYR A 77 -35.97 -39.71 30.42
C TYR A 77 -36.93 -40.06 29.28
N GLY A 78 -36.57 -39.53 28.07
CA GLY A 78 -37.39 -39.78 26.88
C GLY A 78 -38.68 -38.93 26.79
N SER A 79 -38.84 -37.92 27.61
CA SER A 79 -39.99 -37.03 27.63
C SER A 79 -39.60 -35.60 27.30
N PHE A 80 -40.38 -34.90 26.44
CA PHE A 80 -40.19 -33.48 26.13
C PHE A 80 -41.05 -32.55 27.00
N ILE A 81 -42.00 -33.08 27.78
CA ILE A 81 -43.08 -32.26 28.35
C ILE A 81 -43.10 -32.31 29.89
N ARG A 82 -42.46 -33.30 30.52
CA ARG A 82 -42.49 -33.46 31.96
C ARG A 82 -41.09 -33.15 32.54
N PHE A 83 -41.02 -32.11 33.35
CA PHE A 83 -39.85 -31.73 34.11
C PHE A 83 -40.11 -32.00 35.58
N ASN A 84 -39.26 -32.78 36.25
CA ASN A 84 -39.39 -33.06 37.68
C ASN A 84 -38.66 -32.02 38.53
N ASN A 85 -37.57 -31.35 37.97
CA ASN A 85 -36.77 -30.40 38.68
C ASN A 85 -36.73 -29.02 37.95
N ALA A 86 -36.86 -27.96 38.68
CA ALA A 86 -36.70 -26.61 38.16
C ALA A 86 -35.30 -26.35 37.56
N ASP A 87 -34.27 -27.00 38.11
CA ASP A 87 -32.86 -26.91 37.67
C ASP A 87 -32.66 -27.41 36.24
N ASP A 88 -33.43 -28.41 35.80
CA ASP A 88 -33.36 -28.92 34.42
C ASP A 88 -33.88 -27.90 33.39
N ILE A 89 -34.94 -27.18 33.75
CA ILE A 89 -35.48 -26.09 32.91
C ILE A 89 -34.51 -24.94 32.82
N VAL A 90 -33.90 -24.56 33.97
CA VAL A 90 -32.91 -23.50 34.03
C VAL A 90 -31.67 -23.87 33.18
N THR A 91 -31.17 -25.10 33.30
CA THR A 91 -30.02 -25.58 32.56
C THR A 91 -30.29 -25.60 31.05
N ALA A 92 -31.42 -26.09 30.59
CA ALA A 92 -31.83 -26.07 29.18
C ALA A 92 -32.00 -24.64 28.65
N GLY A 93 -32.61 -23.76 29.44
CA GLY A 93 -32.77 -22.33 29.12
C GLY A 93 -31.42 -21.60 29.01
N LEU A 94 -30.50 -21.84 29.95
CA LEU A 94 -29.16 -21.27 29.91
C LEU A 94 -28.37 -21.77 28.69
N LEU A 95 -28.44 -23.07 28.38
CA LEU A 95 -27.80 -23.65 27.21
C LEU A 95 -28.27 -23.00 25.92
N LEU A 96 -29.56 -22.75 25.79
CA LEU A 96 -30.15 -22.05 24.64
C LEU A 96 -29.70 -20.58 24.57
N VAL A 97 -29.81 -19.85 25.68
CA VAL A 97 -29.45 -18.41 25.74
C VAL A 97 -27.97 -18.20 25.45
N VAL A 98 -27.08 -18.96 26.12
CA VAL A 98 -25.65 -18.86 25.91
C VAL A 98 -25.25 -19.33 24.50
N GLY A 99 -25.88 -20.41 24.01
CA GLY A 99 -25.64 -20.88 22.64
C GLY A 99 -26.04 -19.84 21.57
N LEU A 100 -27.16 -19.14 21.77
CA LEU A 100 -27.55 -18.03 20.90
C LEU A 100 -26.63 -16.83 21.03
N ALA A 101 -26.19 -16.49 22.23
CA ALA A 101 -25.24 -15.38 22.47
C ALA A 101 -23.89 -15.67 21.80
N VAL A 102 -23.33 -16.86 21.97
CA VAL A 102 -22.11 -17.31 21.29
C VAL A 102 -22.27 -17.26 19.76
N SER A 103 -23.41 -17.73 19.26
CA SER A 103 -23.72 -17.67 17.83
C SER A 103 -23.82 -16.23 17.30
N GLN A 104 -24.30 -15.29 18.11
CA GLN A 104 -24.36 -13.87 17.73
C GLN A 104 -22.97 -13.21 17.76
N LEU A 105 -22.16 -13.56 18.75
CA LEU A 105 -20.82 -13.02 18.90
C LEU A 105 -19.92 -13.49 17.74
N ALA A 106 -19.92 -14.80 17.45
CA ALA A 106 -19.17 -15.35 16.32
C ALA A 106 -19.55 -14.70 14.98
N ARG A 107 -20.84 -14.35 14.82
CA ARG A 107 -21.33 -13.63 13.62
C ARG A 107 -20.83 -12.18 13.53
N ARG A 108 -20.73 -11.49 14.66
CA ARG A 108 -20.17 -10.12 14.68
C ARG A 108 -18.73 -10.15 14.20
N PHE A 109 -17.89 -11.00 14.80
CA PHE A 109 -16.49 -11.16 14.40
C PHE A 109 -16.33 -11.53 12.92
N SER A 110 -17.09 -12.50 12.42
CA SER A 110 -17.02 -12.89 11.00
C SER A 110 -17.45 -11.77 10.04
N ARG A 111 -18.42 -10.93 10.44
CA ARG A 111 -18.87 -9.80 9.64
C ARG A 111 -17.83 -8.68 9.61
N GLU A 112 -17.29 -8.30 10.77
CA GLU A 112 -16.26 -7.28 10.89
C GLU A 112 -15.02 -7.66 10.09
N HIS A 113 -14.59 -8.91 10.20
CA HIS A 113 -13.47 -9.45 9.42
C HIS A 113 -13.75 -9.41 7.90
N ALA A 114 -14.93 -9.82 7.46
CA ALA A 114 -15.28 -9.78 6.04
C ALA A 114 -15.38 -8.35 5.47
N ILE A 115 -15.88 -7.39 6.26
CA ILE A 115 -15.92 -5.98 5.88
C ILE A 115 -14.50 -5.42 5.80
N ALA A 116 -13.68 -5.65 6.82
CA ALA A 116 -12.31 -5.17 6.87
C ALA A 116 -11.47 -5.73 5.70
N THR A 117 -11.54 -7.03 5.42
CA THR A 117 -10.85 -7.65 4.27
C THR A 117 -11.31 -7.06 2.93
N THR A 118 -12.61 -6.82 2.78
CA THR A 118 -13.16 -6.22 1.55
C THR A 118 -12.67 -4.78 1.38
N LEU A 119 -12.67 -4.00 2.46
CA LEU A 119 -12.19 -2.62 2.47
C LEU A 119 -10.70 -2.57 2.13
N GLN A 120 -9.87 -3.34 2.81
CA GLN A 120 -8.43 -3.42 2.58
C GLN A 120 -8.11 -3.76 1.13
N ARG A 121 -8.73 -4.80 0.57
CA ARG A 121 -8.57 -5.17 -0.85
C ARG A 121 -9.03 -4.07 -1.82
N SER A 122 -9.99 -3.24 -1.44
CA SER A 122 -10.45 -2.13 -2.28
C SER A 122 -9.53 -0.92 -2.21
N LEU A 123 -8.78 -0.78 -1.13
CA LEU A 123 -7.82 0.30 -0.89
C LEU A 123 -6.44 0.02 -1.50
N LEU A 124 -6.05 -1.22 -1.69
CA LEU A 124 -4.79 -1.57 -2.35
C LEU A 124 -4.88 -1.37 -3.88
N PRO A 125 -3.79 -0.99 -4.55
CA PRO A 125 -3.77 -0.82 -6.00
C PRO A 125 -4.05 -2.14 -6.70
N ARG A 126 -5.06 -2.17 -7.58
CA ARG A 126 -5.41 -3.36 -8.37
C ARG A 126 -4.53 -3.55 -9.59
N VAL A 127 -4.05 -2.45 -10.12
CA VAL A 127 -3.16 -2.39 -11.28
C VAL A 127 -2.07 -1.40 -10.91
N LEU A 128 -0.83 -1.82 -11.06
CA LEU A 128 0.31 -0.91 -10.91
C LEU A 128 0.40 -0.02 -12.14
N PRO A 129 0.72 1.27 -11.98
CA PRO A 129 1.00 2.12 -13.12
C PRO A 129 2.23 1.60 -13.88
N ASP A 130 2.18 1.67 -15.20
CA ASP A 130 3.38 1.46 -16.00
C ASP A 130 4.27 2.69 -15.85
N THR A 131 5.54 2.48 -15.56
CA THR A 131 6.53 3.56 -15.39
C THR A 131 7.75 3.30 -16.25
N SER A 132 8.26 4.35 -16.89
CA SER A 132 9.52 4.27 -17.64
C SER A 132 10.74 4.08 -16.74
N ALA A 133 10.64 4.50 -15.46
CA ALA A 133 11.74 4.43 -14.50
C ALA A 133 12.07 3.00 -14.02
N ALA A 134 11.06 2.17 -13.86
CA ALA A 134 11.26 0.84 -13.28
C ALA A 134 10.20 -0.16 -13.75
N ARG A 135 10.58 -1.42 -13.86
CA ARG A 135 9.64 -2.53 -13.93
C ARG A 135 9.33 -3.01 -12.53
N VAL A 136 8.05 -3.05 -12.17
CA VAL A 136 7.62 -3.31 -10.80
C VAL A 136 6.73 -4.53 -10.71
N ALA A 137 6.92 -5.34 -9.68
CA ALA A 137 6.01 -6.38 -9.24
C ALA A 137 5.68 -6.20 -7.77
N CYS A 138 4.47 -6.57 -7.39
CA CYS A 138 4.06 -6.54 -5.99
C CYS A 138 3.27 -7.78 -5.60
N ARG A 139 3.31 -8.10 -4.31
CA ARG A 139 2.50 -9.16 -3.70
C ARG A 139 1.97 -8.68 -2.37
N TYR A 140 0.76 -9.07 -2.10
CA TYR A 140 0.12 -8.87 -0.81
C TYR A 140 -0.42 -10.21 -0.32
N VAL A 141 0.01 -10.64 0.85
CA VAL A 141 -0.42 -11.87 1.49
C VAL A 141 -1.13 -11.50 2.79
N PRO A 142 -2.45 -11.65 2.86
CA PRO A 142 -3.20 -11.35 4.07
C PRO A 142 -2.92 -12.38 5.16
N ALA A 143 -2.93 -11.97 6.42
CA ALA A 143 -2.90 -12.85 7.57
C ALA A 143 -4.09 -13.82 7.58
N GLU A 144 -3.91 -15.02 8.16
CA GLU A 144 -4.99 -16.03 8.21
C GLU A 144 -6.17 -15.62 9.09
N ALA A 145 -5.90 -14.93 10.21
CA ALA A 145 -6.88 -14.66 11.25
C ALA A 145 -7.35 -13.21 11.33
N GLU A 146 -6.56 -12.26 10.87
CA GLU A 146 -6.77 -10.83 11.12
C GLU A 146 -6.55 -10.03 9.83
N VAL A 147 -7.12 -8.82 9.77
CA VAL A 147 -6.93 -7.88 8.67
C VAL A 147 -5.92 -6.85 9.15
N GLY A 148 -4.78 -6.74 8.50
CA GLY A 148 -3.70 -5.85 8.88
C GLY A 148 -3.78 -4.44 8.29
N GLY A 149 -2.75 -3.67 8.59
CA GLY A 149 -2.57 -2.30 8.17
C GLY A 149 -1.55 -2.11 7.05
N ASP A 150 -1.03 -3.19 6.46
CA ASP A 150 -0.01 -3.15 5.42
C ASP A 150 -0.50 -2.54 4.12
N TRP A 151 0.33 -1.71 3.51
CA TRP A 151 0.08 -1.21 2.15
C TRP A 151 1.38 -1.04 1.36
N PHE A 152 1.23 -0.94 0.07
CA PHE A 152 2.26 -0.52 -0.87
C PHE A 152 1.68 0.40 -1.93
N ASP A 153 2.53 1.18 -2.58
CA ASP A 153 2.13 1.97 -3.74
C ASP A 153 3.31 2.21 -4.69
N VAL A 154 2.98 2.46 -5.97
CA VAL A 154 3.91 2.87 -7.01
C VAL A 154 3.32 4.12 -7.65
N ILE A 155 4.01 5.24 -7.54
CA ILE A 155 3.45 6.55 -7.89
C ILE A 155 4.35 7.19 -8.96
N PRO A 156 3.85 7.36 -10.20
CA PRO A 156 4.54 8.15 -11.21
C PRO A 156 4.67 9.61 -10.76
N LEU A 157 5.89 10.11 -10.82
CA LEU A 157 6.22 11.49 -10.48
C LEU A 157 6.66 12.27 -11.72
N PRO A 158 6.62 13.61 -11.67
CA PRO A 158 7.09 14.46 -12.75
C PRO A 158 8.54 14.16 -13.14
N GLY A 159 8.89 14.36 -14.42
CA GLY A 159 10.22 14.05 -14.93
C GLY A 159 10.53 12.57 -15.02
N PHE A 160 9.51 11.73 -15.23
CA PHE A 160 9.60 10.27 -15.35
C PHE A 160 10.18 9.55 -14.12
N ARG A 161 10.22 10.21 -12.96
CA ARG A 161 10.59 9.60 -11.70
C ARG A 161 9.46 8.72 -11.15
N THR A 162 9.81 7.83 -10.26
CA THR A 162 8.82 6.93 -9.64
C THR A 162 9.04 6.88 -8.14
N ALA A 163 7.97 7.11 -7.37
CA ALA A 163 7.99 6.82 -5.96
C ALA A 163 7.51 5.39 -5.69
N LEU A 164 8.20 4.72 -4.79
CA LEU A 164 7.92 3.38 -4.27
C LEU A 164 7.64 3.51 -2.78
N VAL A 165 6.52 2.98 -2.35
CA VAL A 165 6.05 3.14 -0.97
C VAL A 165 5.67 1.79 -0.39
N VAL A 166 6.08 1.53 0.84
CA VAL A 166 5.59 0.43 1.66
C VAL A 166 5.39 0.95 3.07
N GLY A 167 4.34 0.55 3.73
CA GLY A 167 4.06 0.93 5.10
C GLY A 167 3.17 -0.07 5.81
N ASP A 168 3.07 0.11 7.12
CA ASP A 168 2.27 -0.72 8.01
C ASP A 168 1.68 0.13 9.15
N VAL A 169 0.41 -0.09 9.46
CA VAL A 169 -0.30 0.53 10.58
C VAL A 169 -0.36 -0.45 11.74
N VAL A 170 0.21 -0.08 12.88
CA VAL A 170 0.21 -0.91 14.08
C VAL A 170 -1.22 -1.26 14.51
N GLY A 171 -1.47 -2.56 14.68
CA GLY A 171 -2.78 -3.10 15.05
C GLY A 171 -3.47 -3.82 13.90
N HIS A 172 -4.68 -4.29 14.13
CA HIS A 172 -5.41 -5.15 13.19
C HIS A 172 -6.90 -4.80 13.14
N GLY A 173 -7.56 -5.28 12.11
CA GLY A 173 -8.99 -5.15 11.92
C GLY A 173 -9.42 -3.89 11.15
N LEU A 174 -10.68 -3.53 11.29
CA LEU A 174 -11.29 -2.45 10.52
C LEU A 174 -10.61 -1.09 10.76
N ARG A 175 -10.15 -0.83 12.00
CA ARG A 175 -9.52 0.44 12.36
C ARG A 175 -8.21 0.65 11.62
N SER A 176 -7.30 -0.33 11.64
CA SER A 176 -6.01 -0.25 10.93
C SER A 176 -6.21 -0.12 9.41
N ALA A 177 -7.18 -0.85 8.83
CA ALA A 177 -7.52 -0.71 7.41
C ALA A 177 -8.02 0.71 7.04
N VAL A 178 -8.82 1.36 7.90
CA VAL A 178 -9.28 2.75 7.68
C VAL A 178 -8.12 3.73 7.78
N ILE A 179 -7.25 3.60 8.78
CA ILE A 179 -6.06 4.44 8.95
C ILE A 179 -5.13 4.27 7.75
N MET A 180 -4.85 3.03 7.35
CA MET A 180 -4.05 2.71 6.17
C MET A 180 -4.59 3.41 4.91
N GLY A 181 -5.91 3.37 4.68
CA GLY A 181 -6.53 4.05 3.55
C GLY A 181 -6.35 5.58 3.58
N ARG A 182 -6.44 6.19 4.77
CA ARG A 182 -6.19 7.64 4.96
C ARG A 182 -4.71 7.97 4.69
N LEU A 183 -3.78 7.19 5.24
CA LEU A 183 -2.33 7.39 5.03
C LEU A 183 -1.94 7.21 3.57
N ARG A 184 -2.42 6.15 2.92
CA ARG A 184 -2.19 5.93 1.49
C ARG A 184 -2.69 7.11 0.65
N THR A 185 -3.88 7.62 0.95
CA THR A 185 -4.44 8.79 0.25
C THR A 185 -3.59 10.04 0.51
N ALA A 186 -3.11 10.24 1.73
CA ALA A 186 -2.23 11.35 2.06
C ALA A 186 -0.89 11.25 1.29
N VAL A 187 -0.28 10.06 1.22
CA VAL A 187 0.93 9.81 0.41
C VAL A 187 0.71 10.19 -1.05
N LEU A 188 -0.38 9.71 -1.67
CA LEU A 188 -0.72 10.04 -3.06
C LEU A 188 -0.85 11.56 -3.27
N ASN A 189 -1.53 12.26 -2.37
CA ASN A 189 -1.71 13.71 -2.45
C ASN A 189 -0.38 14.47 -2.24
N PHE A 190 0.43 14.08 -1.25
CA PHE A 190 1.72 14.75 -1.01
C PHE A 190 2.74 14.46 -2.10
N SER A 191 2.67 13.29 -2.75
CA SER A 191 3.51 12.96 -3.90
C SER A 191 3.27 13.90 -5.10
N THR A 192 2.07 14.49 -5.23
CA THR A 192 1.79 15.51 -6.27
C THR A 192 2.50 16.83 -6.03
N LEU A 193 2.95 17.09 -4.79
CA LEU A 193 3.70 18.29 -4.42
C LEU A 193 5.20 18.17 -4.70
N ASP A 194 5.64 17.02 -5.18
CA ASP A 194 7.03 16.73 -5.54
C ASP A 194 8.03 16.95 -4.39
N LEU A 195 7.60 16.59 -3.17
CA LEU A 195 8.38 16.76 -1.94
C LEU A 195 9.51 15.73 -1.84
N PRO A 196 10.65 16.08 -1.21
CA PRO A 196 11.66 15.10 -0.84
C PRO A 196 11.11 14.09 0.19
N PRO A 197 11.67 12.87 0.26
CA PRO A 197 11.13 11.79 1.10
C PRO A 197 11.00 12.13 2.59
N ASP A 198 11.96 12.83 3.16
CA ASP A 198 11.97 13.25 4.56
C ASP A 198 10.87 14.29 4.87
N GLU A 199 10.63 15.24 3.97
CA GLU A 199 9.56 16.23 4.13
C GLU A 199 8.18 15.57 3.95
N LEU A 200 8.03 14.64 3.00
CA LEU A 200 6.78 13.89 2.84
C LEU A 200 6.44 13.10 4.11
N LEU A 201 7.42 12.40 4.70
CA LEU A 201 7.21 11.65 5.94
C LEU A 201 6.88 12.60 7.11
N ALA A 202 7.47 13.78 7.18
CA ALA A 202 7.12 14.77 8.20
C ALA A 202 5.65 15.20 8.09
N ARG A 203 5.14 15.43 6.87
CA ARG A 203 3.73 15.76 6.65
C ARG A 203 2.79 14.58 6.95
N LEU A 204 3.25 13.35 6.72
CA LEU A 204 2.48 12.16 7.12
C LEU A 204 2.41 12.04 8.66
N ASP A 205 3.48 12.36 9.36
CA ASP A 205 3.49 12.38 10.83
C ASP A 205 2.47 13.40 11.38
N ASP A 206 2.38 14.59 10.77
CA ASP A 206 1.36 15.58 11.11
C ASP A 206 -0.07 15.04 10.90
N VAL A 207 -0.30 14.31 9.81
CA VAL A 207 -1.61 13.67 9.54
C VAL A 207 -1.95 12.63 10.60
N VAL A 208 -0.98 11.81 11.04
CA VAL A 208 -1.19 10.80 12.09
C VAL A 208 -1.50 11.47 13.42
N ASN A 209 -0.74 12.51 13.79
CA ASN A 209 -0.98 13.28 15.01
C ASN A 209 -2.36 13.94 15.01
N GLN A 210 -2.81 14.44 13.85
CA GLN A 210 -4.17 14.98 13.72
C GLN A 210 -5.24 13.89 13.89
N MET A 211 -5.03 12.67 13.34
CA MET A 211 -5.96 11.56 13.54
C MET A 211 -6.12 11.18 15.00
N ASP A 212 -5.02 11.19 15.78
CA ASP A 212 -5.06 10.94 17.22
C ASP A 212 -5.83 12.04 17.97
N ALA A 213 -5.63 13.28 17.62
CA ALA A 213 -6.35 14.40 18.21
C ALA A 213 -7.87 14.34 17.92
N GLU A 214 -8.27 13.91 16.71
CA GLU A 214 -9.67 13.71 16.32
C GLU A 214 -10.33 12.55 17.08
N ALA A 215 -9.59 11.50 17.44
CA ALA A 215 -10.10 10.33 18.17
C ALA A 215 -10.52 10.68 19.63
N GLY A 216 -10.03 11.78 20.18
CA GLY A 216 -10.40 12.32 21.50
C GLY A 216 -9.78 11.56 22.68
N ALA A 217 -9.73 12.22 23.84
CA ALA A 217 -9.08 11.75 25.08
C ALA A 217 -9.72 10.51 25.75
N GLY A 218 -10.57 9.75 25.07
CA GLY A 218 -11.27 8.57 25.59
C GLY A 218 -10.90 7.24 24.91
N GLN A 219 -10.00 7.24 23.93
CA GLN A 219 -9.49 6.00 23.33
C GLN A 219 -8.01 5.85 23.66
N ASP A 220 -7.69 4.85 24.49
CA ASP A 220 -6.35 4.55 25.01
C ASP A 220 -5.33 4.03 23.94
N VAL A 221 -5.55 4.24 22.66
CA VAL A 221 -4.68 3.69 21.61
C VAL A 221 -4.27 4.81 20.65
N ASN A 222 -3.01 5.25 20.78
CA ASN A 222 -2.38 6.14 19.83
C ASN A 222 -2.28 5.46 18.45
N VAL A 223 -2.51 6.21 17.38
CA VAL A 223 -2.26 5.75 16.01
C VAL A 223 -0.76 5.76 15.78
N VAL A 224 -0.19 4.60 15.45
CA VAL A 224 1.23 4.45 15.11
C VAL A 224 1.31 3.75 13.76
N ALA A 225 2.16 4.23 12.87
CA ALA A 225 2.41 3.58 11.60
C ALA A 225 3.89 3.63 11.23
N THR A 226 4.32 2.71 10.39
CA THR A 226 5.64 2.71 9.79
C THR A 226 5.54 2.96 8.29
N CYS A 227 6.51 3.66 7.70
CA CYS A 227 6.53 3.95 6.27
C CYS A 227 7.95 4.05 5.73
N LEU A 228 8.19 3.45 4.58
CA LEU A 228 9.36 3.67 3.74
C LEU A 228 8.89 4.35 2.45
N TYR A 229 9.48 5.48 2.13
CA TYR A 229 9.22 6.23 0.90
C TYR A 229 10.53 6.41 0.12
N ALA A 230 10.55 5.95 -1.13
CA ALA A 230 11.73 5.97 -2.00
C ALA A 230 11.38 6.57 -3.36
N ILE A 231 12.15 7.55 -3.85
CA ILE A 231 12.01 8.15 -5.17
C ILE A 231 13.19 7.70 -6.04
N TYR A 232 12.92 6.97 -7.10
CA TYR A 232 13.91 6.64 -8.11
C TYR A 232 13.83 7.61 -9.29
N ASP A 233 14.98 8.18 -9.66
CA ASP A 233 15.16 9.02 -10.83
C ASP A 233 15.93 8.24 -11.91
N PRO A 234 15.32 7.91 -13.06
CA PRO A 234 15.94 7.10 -14.10
C PRO A 234 17.01 7.88 -14.90
N ILE A 235 17.05 9.21 -14.79
CA ILE A 235 17.98 10.08 -15.51
C ILE A 235 19.31 10.13 -14.76
N SER A 236 19.27 10.52 -13.46
CA SER A 236 20.45 10.50 -12.59
C SER A 236 20.83 9.09 -12.16
N ARG A 237 19.92 8.12 -12.30
CA ARG A 237 20.06 6.75 -11.80
C ARG A 237 20.34 6.72 -10.32
N SER A 238 19.66 7.61 -9.58
CA SER A 238 19.75 7.69 -8.13
C SER A 238 18.40 7.40 -7.49
N CYS A 239 18.44 6.94 -6.25
CA CYS A 239 17.25 6.72 -5.44
C CYS A 239 17.41 7.45 -4.11
N THR A 240 16.51 8.38 -3.84
CA THR A 240 16.44 9.10 -2.57
C THR A 240 15.39 8.44 -1.70
N MET A 241 15.76 8.05 -0.48
CA MET A 241 14.92 7.25 0.41
C MET A 241 14.91 7.82 1.82
N ALA A 242 13.76 7.74 2.49
CA ALA A 242 13.62 8.00 3.93
C ALA A 242 12.64 6.98 4.55
N ARG A 243 12.83 6.70 5.84
CA ARG A 243 11.94 5.78 6.57
C ARG A 243 11.49 6.35 7.91
N ALA A 244 10.24 6.04 8.25
CA ALA A 244 9.62 6.32 9.54
C ALA A 244 9.36 4.98 10.24
N GLY A 245 10.28 4.53 11.12
CA GLY A 245 10.16 3.26 11.86
C GLY A 245 10.15 1.98 11.01
N HIS A 246 10.13 2.08 9.70
CA HIS A 246 10.01 0.94 8.78
C HIS A 246 11.36 0.25 8.52
N PHE A 247 11.33 -1.02 8.05
CA PHE A 247 12.54 -1.74 7.66
C PHE A 247 13.21 -1.09 6.45
N PRO A 248 14.56 -1.09 6.39
CA PRO A 248 15.27 -0.62 5.22
C PRO A 248 15.09 -1.59 4.05
N PRO A 249 15.12 -1.13 2.80
CA PRO A 249 14.98 -1.99 1.64
C PRO A 249 16.25 -2.82 1.42
N ALA A 250 16.09 -3.95 0.73
CA ALA A 250 17.22 -4.69 0.16
C ALA A 250 17.49 -4.23 -1.28
N ILE A 251 18.76 -4.09 -1.65
CA ILE A 251 19.23 -3.84 -3.02
C ILE A 251 19.89 -5.10 -3.55
N VAL A 252 19.47 -5.52 -4.74
CA VAL A 252 20.14 -6.56 -5.51
C VAL A 252 20.83 -5.90 -6.71
N HIS A 253 22.15 -5.88 -6.70
CA HIS A 253 22.96 -5.32 -7.77
C HIS A 253 22.96 -6.21 -9.01
N PRO A 254 23.28 -5.67 -10.20
CA PRO A 254 23.35 -6.47 -11.43
C PRO A 254 24.39 -7.61 -11.37
N ASP A 255 25.40 -7.49 -10.52
CA ASP A 255 26.40 -8.53 -10.25
C ASP A 255 25.91 -9.63 -9.30
N GLY A 256 24.67 -9.55 -8.81
CA GLY A 256 24.08 -10.50 -7.88
C GLY A 256 24.40 -10.26 -6.39
N ARG A 257 25.15 -9.21 -6.07
CA ARG A 257 25.42 -8.81 -4.69
C ARG A 257 24.16 -8.23 -4.07
N VAL A 258 23.86 -8.63 -2.84
CA VAL A 258 22.73 -8.14 -2.06
C VAL A 258 23.22 -7.33 -0.87
N GLU A 259 22.58 -6.20 -0.63
CA GLU A 259 22.82 -5.39 0.56
C GLU A 259 21.51 -4.87 1.16
N ILE A 260 21.45 -4.78 2.48
CA ILE A 260 20.40 -4.01 3.17
C ILE A 260 20.88 -2.57 3.26
N VAL A 261 20.06 -1.64 2.80
CA VAL A 261 20.45 -0.22 2.75
C VAL A 261 20.61 0.31 4.17
N ASP A 262 21.77 0.92 4.45
CA ASP A 262 21.94 1.67 5.68
C ASP A 262 21.20 3.00 5.58
N LEU A 263 19.99 3.03 6.14
CA LEU A 263 19.13 4.22 6.25
C LEU A 263 18.98 4.63 7.72
N PRO A 264 19.10 5.92 8.05
CA PRO A 264 18.80 6.41 9.38
C PRO A 264 17.41 5.94 9.85
N ALA A 265 17.36 5.38 11.04
CA ALA A 265 16.09 4.97 11.64
C ALA A 265 15.36 6.22 12.13
N GLY A 266 14.35 6.68 11.40
CA GLY A 266 13.38 7.66 11.91
C GLY A 266 12.42 7.00 12.90
N PRO A 267 11.75 7.79 13.77
CA PRO A 267 10.68 7.27 14.62
C PRO A 267 9.51 6.77 13.75
N PRO A 268 8.69 5.84 14.21
CA PRO A 268 7.39 5.58 13.62
C PRO A 268 6.54 6.85 13.56
N LEU A 269 5.64 6.95 12.59
CA LEU A 269 4.67 8.03 12.47
C LEU A 269 3.72 8.02 13.69
N GLY A 270 3.40 9.20 14.20
CA GLY A 270 2.53 9.38 15.36
C GLY A 270 3.25 9.39 16.71
N LEU A 271 4.57 9.16 16.75
CA LEU A 271 5.35 9.27 17.99
C LEU A 271 5.97 10.65 18.18
N GLY A 272 6.03 11.47 17.12
CA GLY A 272 6.46 12.88 17.15
C GLY A 272 7.93 13.14 17.48
N GLY A 273 8.35 14.38 17.29
CA GLY A 273 9.54 14.98 17.95
C GLY A 273 10.88 14.80 17.26
N LEU A 274 11.06 13.93 16.28
CA LEU A 274 12.32 13.73 15.57
C LEU A 274 12.15 14.05 14.07
N ARG A 275 13.23 14.54 13.45
CA ARG A 275 13.26 14.78 11.99
C ARG A 275 13.60 13.49 11.25
N PHE A 276 12.89 13.25 10.15
CA PHE A 276 13.28 12.21 9.22
C PHE A 276 14.51 12.66 8.42
N GLN A 277 15.29 11.70 7.93
CA GLN A 277 16.49 11.97 7.13
C GLN A 277 16.44 11.18 5.85
N ALA A 278 16.61 11.86 4.72
CA ALA A 278 16.72 11.25 3.42
C ALA A 278 18.17 10.88 3.13
N VAL A 279 18.36 9.75 2.45
CA VAL A 279 19.66 9.29 1.93
C VAL A 279 19.52 9.00 0.45
N GLU A 280 20.47 9.49 -0.33
CA GLU A 280 20.56 9.21 -1.75
C GLU A 280 21.56 8.08 -2.01
N ARG A 281 21.18 7.15 -2.92
CA ARG A 281 22.01 6.03 -3.38
C ARG A 281 21.99 5.96 -4.89
N SER A 282 23.17 5.77 -5.50
CA SER A 282 23.24 5.45 -6.93
C SER A 282 22.77 4.03 -7.17
N LEU A 283 21.79 3.87 -8.06
CA LEU A 283 21.25 2.59 -8.48
C LEU A 283 21.42 2.45 -9.99
N PRO A 284 22.47 1.74 -10.45
CA PRO A 284 22.64 1.44 -11.87
C PRO A 284 21.42 0.76 -12.46
N GLU A 285 21.31 0.82 -13.78
CA GLU A 285 20.30 0.05 -14.51
C GLU A 285 20.33 -1.43 -14.12
N ASP A 286 19.18 -2.08 -14.15
CA ASP A 286 19.00 -3.48 -13.76
C ASP A 286 19.21 -3.80 -12.28
N THR A 287 19.36 -2.80 -11.44
CA THR A 287 19.35 -2.98 -9.98
C THR A 287 17.91 -3.27 -9.51
N GLN A 288 17.73 -4.22 -8.58
CA GLN A 288 16.43 -4.44 -7.95
C GLN A 288 16.40 -3.81 -6.56
N LEU A 289 15.34 -3.06 -6.30
CA LEU A 289 15.00 -2.55 -4.99
C LEU A 289 13.85 -3.37 -4.44
N VAL A 290 14.03 -3.99 -3.27
CA VAL A 290 13.06 -4.87 -2.63
C VAL A 290 12.58 -4.22 -1.33
N LEU A 291 11.31 -3.80 -1.31
CA LEU A 291 10.64 -3.22 -0.15
C LEU A 291 9.66 -4.25 0.41
N TYR A 292 9.56 -4.35 1.73
CA TYR A 292 8.78 -5.39 2.40
C TYR A 292 8.35 -4.93 3.79
N THR A 293 7.24 -5.49 4.28
CA THR A 293 6.77 -5.34 5.66
C THR A 293 7.27 -6.49 6.55
N ASP A 294 7.12 -6.35 7.85
CA ASP A 294 7.65 -7.28 8.85
C ASP A 294 7.04 -8.68 8.77
N GLY A 295 5.76 -8.82 8.39
CA GLY A 295 5.11 -10.11 8.21
C GLY A 295 5.82 -11.05 7.21
N LEU A 296 6.66 -10.49 6.30
CA LEU A 296 7.49 -11.28 5.42
C LEU A 296 8.67 -11.94 6.15
N ILE A 297 9.33 -11.20 7.06
CA ILE A 297 10.63 -11.57 7.66
C ILE A 297 10.53 -12.05 9.10
N HIS A 298 9.46 -11.69 9.81
CA HIS A 298 9.27 -11.93 11.24
C HIS A 298 8.01 -12.74 11.52
N ASN A 299 8.07 -13.59 12.55
CA ASN A 299 6.91 -14.20 13.19
C ASN A 299 7.31 -14.70 14.59
N ARG A 300 6.36 -15.30 15.35
CA ARG A 300 6.60 -15.84 16.71
C ARG A 300 7.73 -16.89 16.82
N TYR A 301 8.17 -17.48 15.70
CA TYR A 301 9.19 -18.55 15.64
C TYR A 301 10.45 -18.12 14.92
N ARG A 302 10.48 -16.94 14.32
CA ARG A 302 11.61 -16.44 13.52
C ARG A 302 11.85 -14.97 13.88
N ASP A 303 13.01 -14.68 14.44
CA ASP A 303 13.46 -13.32 14.72
C ASP A 303 13.82 -12.56 13.45
N ILE A 304 13.82 -11.24 13.55
CA ILE A 304 14.07 -10.31 12.44
C ILE A 304 15.42 -10.59 11.76
N GLY A 305 16.48 -10.81 12.54
CA GLY A 305 17.83 -11.03 12.00
C GLY A 305 17.92 -12.30 11.15
N THR A 306 17.29 -13.39 11.61
CA THR A 306 17.17 -14.64 10.84
C THR A 306 16.34 -14.45 9.58
N GLY A 307 15.25 -13.69 9.65
CA GLY A 307 14.41 -13.39 8.50
C GLY A 307 15.12 -12.54 7.43
N LEU A 308 15.84 -11.50 7.84
CA LEU A 308 16.65 -10.66 6.94
C LEU A 308 17.77 -11.47 6.27
N LYS A 309 18.45 -12.33 7.03
CA LYS A 309 19.47 -13.21 6.46
C LYS A 309 18.87 -14.14 5.40
N LEU A 310 17.74 -14.76 5.69
CA LEU A 310 17.04 -15.64 4.74
C LEU A 310 16.61 -14.86 3.47
N LEU A 311 16.15 -13.63 3.61
CA LEU A 311 15.83 -12.75 2.48
C LEU A 311 17.09 -12.49 1.63
N CYS A 312 18.20 -12.07 2.25
CA CYS A 312 19.46 -11.82 1.54
C CYS A 312 20.00 -13.08 0.84
N ASP A 313 19.99 -14.22 1.53
CA ASP A 313 20.45 -15.51 0.97
C ASP A 313 19.55 -15.92 -0.22
N THR A 314 18.24 -15.66 -0.14
CA THR A 314 17.30 -15.94 -1.23
C THR A 314 17.50 -15.04 -2.43
N LEU A 315 17.82 -13.77 -2.22
CA LEU A 315 18.06 -12.80 -3.28
C LEU A 315 19.44 -12.91 -3.94
N SER A 316 20.39 -13.58 -3.30
CA SER A 316 21.77 -13.69 -3.79
C SER A 316 21.86 -14.46 -5.12
N GLY A 317 22.54 -13.87 -6.10
CA GLY A 317 22.75 -14.48 -7.42
C GLY A 317 21.57 -14.39 -8.38
N VAL A 318 20.57 -13.59 -8.07
CA VAL A 318 19.33 -13.52 -8.83
C VAL A 318 19.28 -12.29 -9.73
N GLY A 319 19.47 -12.49 -11.03
CA GLY A 319 19.15 -11.50 -12.09
C GLY A 319 17.75 -11.67 -12.66
N LEU A 320 16.75 -12.02 -11.83
CA LEU A 320 15.42 -12.39 -12.28
C LEU A 320 14.55 -11.17 -12.59
N ASP A 321 13.49 -11.42 -13.36
CA ASP A 321 12.35 -10.52 -13.50
C ASP A 321 11.69 -10.27 -12.14
N PRO A 322 11.21 -9.04 -11.82
CA PRO A 322 10.54 -8.72 -10.57
C PRO A 322 9.43 -9.69 -10.17
N GLU A 323 8.64 -10.19 -11.13
CA GLU A 323 7.60 -11.19 -10.89
C GLU A 323 8.16 -12.49 -10.31
N LYS A 324 9.21 -13.02 -10.94
CA LYS A 324 9.90 -14.23 -10.48
C LYS A 324 10.61 -14.03 -9.15
N THR A 325 11.15 -12.83 -8.92
CA THR A 325 11.74 -12.48 -7.63
C THR A 325 10.70 -12.49 -6.52
N CYS A 326 9.51 -11.92 -6.76
CA CYS A 326 8.39 -11.99 -5.82
C CYS A 326 7.97 -13.44 -5.52
N GLU A 327 7.80 -14.26 -6.54
CA GLU A 327 7.43 -15.68 -6.39
C GLU A 327 8.44 -16.44 -5.53
N MET A 328 9.72 -16.26 -5.81
CA MET A 328 10.82 -16.92 -5.07
C MET A 328 10.88 -16.47 -3.61
N ILE A 329 10.70 -15.16 -3.34
CA ILE A 329 10.65 -14.62 -1.98
C ILE A 329 9.47 -15.23 -1.22
N LEU A 330 8.28 -15.27 -1.82
CA LEU A 330 7.10 -15.85 -1.17
C LEU A 330 7.27 -17.33 -0.90
N GLU A 331 7.88 -18.08 -1.81
CA GLU A 331 8.10 -19.52 -1.63
C GLU A 331 9.11 -19.82 -0.51
N LYS A 332 10.20 -19.05 -0.40
CA LYS A 332 11.32 -19.37 0.48
C LYS A 332 11.35 -18.57 1.78
N VAL A 333 10.86 -17.32 1.76
CA VAL A 333 10.97 -16.40 2.90
C VAL A 333 9.67 -16.28 3.66
N LEU A 334 8.50 -16.30 2.97
CA LEU A 334 7.22 -16.17 3.66
C LEU A 334 7.02 -17.31 4.66
N PRO A 335 6.64 -17.02 5.91
CA PRO A 335 6.34 -18.07 6.88
C PRO A 335 5.18 -18.95 6.43
N ALA A 336 5.24 -20.27 6.68
CA ALA A 336 4.20 -21.23 6.31
C ALA A 336 2.83 -20.92 6.96
N ARG A 337 2.82 -20.19 8.08
CA ARG A 337 1.62 -19.60 8.70
C ARG A 337 1.91 -18.12 8.93
N SER A 338 1.29 -17.28 8.13
CA SER A 338 1.38 -15.84 8.30
C SER A 338 0.46 -15.43 9.44
N VAL A 339 1.03 -14.91 10.52
CA VAL A 339 0.30 -14.37 11.67
C VAL A 339 -0.05 -12.90 11.39
N ASP A 340 0.74 -12.24 10.55
CA ASP A 340 0.56 -10.87 10.12
C ASP A 340 0.47 -10.78 8.60
N ASP A 341 -0.05 -9.67 8.11
CA ASP A 341 -0.05 -9.37 6.68
C ASP A 341 1.39 -9.24 6.17
N ALA A 342 1.60 -9.51 4.90
CA ALA A 342 2.90 -9.28 4.27
C ALA A 342 2.72 -8.55 2.95
N ALA A 343 3.30 -7.36 2.84
CA ALA A 343 3.43 -6.62 1.61
C ALA A 343 4.86 -6.73 1.07
N LEU A 344 4.97 -6.95 -0.23
CA LEU A 344 6.24 -7.07 -0.96
C LEU A 344 6.14 -6.27 -2.25
N LEU A 345 7.12 -5.41 -2.48
CA LEU A 345 7.27 -4.64 -3.70
C LEU A 345 8.70 -4.79 -4.21
N VAL A 346 8.85 -5.24 -5.45
CA VAL A 346 10.13 -5.41 -6.14
C VAL A 346 10.16 -4.51 -7.36
N ALA A 347 11.11 -3.58 -7.42
CA ALA A 347 11.29 -2.67 -8.54
C ALA A 347 12.67 -2.88 -9.18
N ARG A 348 12.71 -3.21 -10.47
CA ARG A 348 13.93 -3.27 -11.26
C ARG A 348 14.13 -1.97 -12.01
N THR A 349 15.21 -1.29 -11.73
CA THR A 349 15.54 0.03 -12.28
C THR A 349 15.79 -0.04 -13.78
N ARG A 350 15.39 1.03 -14.48
CA ARG A 350 15.70 1.30 -15.88
C ARG A 350 16.40 2.65 -15.99
N ALA A 351 17.34 2.77 -16.90
CA ALA A 351 17.90 4.06 -17.28
C ALA A 351 16.96 4.75 -18.28
N PHE A 352 16.83 6.06 -18.18
CA PHE A 352 16.11 6.83 -19.18
C PHE A 352 16.95 6.89 -20.47
N PRO A 353 16.37 6.63 -21.66
CA PRO A 353 17.12 6.59 -22.91
C PRO A 353 17.76 7.95 -23.24
N PRO A 354 19.07 8.02 -23.53
CA PRO A 354 19.77 9.28 -23.79
C PRO A 354 19.26 10.05 -25.02
N ASP A 355 18.76 9.35 -26.02
CA ASP A 355 18.18 9.93 -27.25
C ASP A 355 16.84 10.65 -26.99
N ARG A 356 16.27 10.46 -25.80
CA ARG A 356 15.03 11.09 -25.33
C ARG A 356 15.29 12.24 -24.36
N ILE A 357 16.54 12.62 -24.16
CA ILE A 357 16.96 13.74 -23.31
C ILE A 357 17.61 14.81 -24.19
N ALA A 358 17.29 16.07 -23.96
CA ALA A 358 18.02 17.19 -24.52
C ALA A 358 18.24 18.23 -23.42
N GLU A 359 19.48 18.74 -23.32
CA GLU A 359 19.91 19.64 -22.24
C GLU A 359 20.66 20.83 -22.80
N TRP A 360 20.46 22.01 -22.17
CA TRP A 360 21.13 23.25 -22.50
C TRP A 360 21.53 24.00 -21.25
N ASP A 361 22.77 24.44 -21.21
CA ASP A 361 23.23 25.42 -20.24
C ASP A 361 22.90 26.82 -20.75
N ILE A 362 22.16 27.59 -19.97
CA ILE A 362 21.63 28.88 -20.42
C ILE A 362 22.41 30.01 -19.76
N PRO A 363 23.06 30.91 -20.55
CA PRO A 363 23.58 32.14 -20.00
C PRO A 363 22.45 32.93 -19.34
N ALA A 364 22.67 33.42 -18.11
CA ALA A 364 21.65 34.15 -17.35
C ALA A 364 21.47 35.60 -17.87
N ILE A 365 21.27 35.74 -19.19
CA ILE A 365 21.02 37.01 -19.89
C ILE A 365 19.78 36.86 -20.79
N PRO A 366 18.87 37.86 -20.81
CA PRO A 366 17.64 37.79 -21.63
C PRO A 366 17.88 37.54 -23.12
N ALA A 367 19.02 38.00 -23.65
CA ALA A 367 19.38 37.83 -25.05
C ALA A 367 19.63 36.38 -25.48
N SER A 368 19.77 35.43 -24.54
CA SER A 368 19.94 33.98 -24.83
C SER A 368 18.63 33.29 -25.22
N VAL A 369 17.46 33.81 -24.82
CA VAL A 369 16.16 33.17 -25.03
C VAL A 369 15.80 32.96 -26.51
N PRO A 370 16.00 33.93 -27.43
CA PRO A 370 15.68 33.72 -28.86
C PRO A 370 16.50 32.60 -29.52
N ALA A 371 17.80 32.51 -29.21
CA ALA A 371 18.66 31.46 -29.75
C ALA A 371 18.23 30.09 -29.22
N LEU A 372 17.99 29.99 -27.92
CA LEU A 372 17.50 28.77 -27.26
C LEU A 372 16.19 28.26 -27.88
N ARG A 373 15.22 29.16 -28.18
CA ARG A 373 13.98 28.78 -28.88
C ARG A 373 14.25 28.09 -30.21
N THR A 374 15.17 28.62 -31.00
CA THR A 374 15.51 28.03 -32.29
C THR A 374 16.10 26.62 -32.15
N GLU A 375 16.98 26.43 -31.18
CA GLU A 375 17.59 25.13 -30.89
C GLU A 375 16.55 24.11 -30.39
N VAL A 376 15.65 24.51 -29.49
CA VAL A 376 14.58 23.67 -28.98
C VAL A 376 13.61 23.28 -30.10
N LEU A 377 13.20 24.22 -30.95
CA LEU A 377 12.32 23.92 -32.07
C LEU A 377 12.95 22.94 -33.08
N ALA A 378 14.25 23.07 -33.33
CA ALA A 378 15.00 22.10 -34.14
C ALA A 378 14.99 20.72 -33.50
N LYS A 379 15.15 20.64 -32.16
CA LYS A 379 15.12 19.36 -31.42
C LYS A 379 13.74 18.73 -31.41
N LEU A 380 12.67 19.53 -31.30
CA LEU A 380 11.30 19.03 -31.41
C LEU A 380 11.01 18.45 -32.81
N ALA A 381 11.50 19.11 -33.87
CA ALA A 381 11.38 18.60 -35.23
C ALA A 381 12.14 17.27 -35.40
N GLU A 382 13.37 17.16 -34.86
CA GLU A 382 14.12 15.88 -34.81
C GLU A 382 13.33 14.77 -34.11
N TRP A 383 12.58 15.13 -33.09
CA TRP A 383 11.75 14.20 -32.34
C TRP A 383 10.35 13.96 -32.96
N ASN A 384 10.01 14.57 -34.09
CA ASN A 384 8.69 14.56 -34.74
C ASN A 384 7.57 15.05 -33.78
N LEU A 385 7.85 16.16 -33.08
CA LEU A 385 6.95 16.79 -32.10
C LEU A 385 6.58 18.22 -32.53
N GLU A 386 6.47 18.48 -33.82
CA GLU A 386 6.14 19.81 -34.36
C GLU A 386 4.78 20.31 -33.88
N GLU A 387 3.83 19.42 -33.62
CA GLU A 387 2.50 19.78 -33.13
C GLU A 387 2.55 20.42 -31.73
N THR A 388 3.55 20.06 -30.90
CA THR A 388 3.73 20.64 -29.58
C THR A 388 4.58 21.92 -29.60
N ALA A 389 5.20 22.27 -30.73
CA ALA A 389 6.21 23.32 -30.83
C ALA A 389 5.76 24.66 -30.29
N PHE A 390 4.55 25.09 -30.67
CA PHE A 390 4.01 26.41 -30.23
C PHE A 390 3.86 26.47 -28.70
N ALA A 391 3.25 25.46 -28.11
CA ALA A 391 3.03 25.40 -26.66
C ALA A 391 4.36 25.28 -25.91
N THR A 392 5.28 24.44 -26.40
CA THR A 392 6.61 24.26 -25.81
C THR A 392 7.43 25.55 -25.89
N GLU A 393 7.42 26.27 -27.03
CA GLU A 393 8.12 27.53 -27.17
C GLU A 393 7.64 28.56 -26.16
N LEU A 394 6.33 28.63 -25.95
CA LEU A 394 5.74 29.54 -24.96
C LEU A 394 6.16 29.17 -23.54
N ILE A 395 5.97 27.90 -23.16
CA ILE A 395 6.32 27.39 -21.82
C ILE A 395 7.80 27.66 -21.53
N LEU A 396 8.70 27.26 -22.43
CA LEU A 396 10.13 27.44 -22.20
C LEU A 396 10.49 28.91 -22.09
N SER A 397 9.89 29.79 -22.93
CA SER A 397 10.17 31.21 -22.89
C SER A 397 9.80 31.85 -21.55
N GLU A 398 8.66 31.46 -20.99
CA GLU A 398 8.21 31.94 -19.69
C GLU A 398 9.06 31.38 -18.55
N LEU A 399 9.32 30.06 -18.54
CA LEU A 399 10.11 29.43 -17.49
C LEU A 399 11.56 29.91 -17.46
N VAL A 400 12.21 30.01 -18.64
CA VAL A 400 13.59 30.49 -18.75
C VAL A 400 13.68 31.97 -18.41
N THR A 401 12.74 32.79 -18.89
CA THR A 401 12.71 34.21 -18.53
C THR A 401 12.54 34.42 -17.03
N ASN A 402 11.71 33.60 -16.39
CA ASN A 402 11.52 33.63 -14.93
C ASN A 402 12.80 33.21 -14.19
N ALA A 403 13.48 32.16 -14.65
CA ALA A 403 14.75 31.74 -14.07
C ALA A 403 15.84 32.80 -14.19
N ILE A 404 15.94 33.49 -15.34
CA ILE A 404 16.89 34.59 -15.56
C ILE A 404 16.56 35.81 -14.71
N ARG A 405 15.27 36.19 -14.58
CA ARG A 405 14.87 37.42 -13.87
C ARG A 405 14.78 37.26 -12.35
N TYR A 406 14.34 36.11 -11.88
CA TYR A 406 13.97 35.88 -10.47
C TYR A 406 14.73 34.73 -9.83
N GLY A 407 15.45 33.94 -10.62
CA GLY A 407 16.29 32.85 -10.17
C GLY A 407 17.72 33.28 -9.90
N ALA A 408 18.59 32.31 -9.79
CA ALA A 408 20.04 32.49 -9.64
C ALA A 408 20.78 31.51 -10.57
N PRO A 409 21.95 31.89 -11.12
CA PRO A 409 22.74 30.95 -11.91
C PRO A 409 23.26 29.79 -11.05
N PRO A 410 23.55 28.64 -11.67
CA PRO A 410 23.41 28.33 -13.09
C PRO A 410 21.95 28.09 -13.49
N VAL A 411 21.60 28.37 -14.75
CA VAL A 411 20.29 28.10 -15.33
C VAL A 411 20.44 26.99 -16.38
N HIS A 412 19.67 25.92 -16.24
CA HIS A 412 19.68 24.81 -17.19
C HIS A 412 18.26 24.54 -17.69
N LEU A 413 18.13 24.23 -18.97
CA LEU A 413 16.91 23.67 -19.56
C LEU A 413 17.13 22.20 -19.86
N ARG A 414 16.14 21.38 -19.54
CA ARG A 414 16.09 19.97 -19.93
C ARG A 414 14.74 19.65 -20.54
N LEU A 415 14.77 18.97 -21.68
CA LEU A 415 13.59 18.38 -22.30
C LEU A 415 13.67 16.86 -22.16
N LEU A 416 12.56 16.26 -21.79
CA LEU A 416 12.42 14.82 -21.67
C LEU A 416 11.23 14.37 -22.51
N ARG A 417 11.43 13.36 -23.36
CA ARG A 417 10.40 12.83 -24.24
C ARG A 417 10.17 11.35 -23.97
N ASP A 418 8.94 10.98 -23.61
CA ASP A 418 8.47 9.60 -23.58
C ASP A 418 6.99 9.55 -23.94
N THR A 419 6.10 9.18 -23.03
CA THR A 419 4.64 9.25 -23.19
C THR A 419 4.12 10.69 -23.15
N THR A 420 4.87 11.60 -22.55
CA THR A 420 4.65 13.04 -22.49
C THR A 420 5.95 13.77 -22.85
N LEU A 421 5.85 15.06 -23.14
CA LEU A 421 6.99 15.96 -23.24
C LEU A 421 7.09 16.76 -21.94
N VAL A 422 8.22 16.66 -21.27
CA VAL A 422 8.49 17.42 -20.04
C VAL A 422 9.52 18.50 -20.33
N VAL A 423 9.20 19.72 -19.93
CA VAL A 423 10.10 20.88 -19.94
C VAL A 423 10.51 21.17 -18.52
N GLU A 424 11.79 21.08 -18.19
CA GLU A 424 12.33 21.40 -16.87
C GLU A 424 13.33 22.54 -16.96
N VAL A 425 13.15 23.57 -16.17
CA VAL A 425 14.10 24.68 -16.01
C VAL A 425 14.58 24.72 -14.59
N SER A 426 15.89 24.53 -14.39
CA SER A 426 16.53 24.62 -13.07
C SER A 426 17.27 25.94 -12.90
N ASP A 427 17.24 26.47 -11.69
CA ASP A 427 18.03 27.63 -11.26
C ASP A 427 18.51 27.49 -9.81
N GLY A 428 19.54 28.24 -9.41
CA GLY A 428 20.15 28.18 -8.08
C GLY A 428 19.37 28.87 -6.96
N SER A 429 18.12 29.30 -7.18
CA SER A 429 17.32 30.02 -6.19
C SER A 429 16.36 29.07 -5.47
N SER A 430 16.18 29.24 -4.17
CA SER A 430 15.19 28.51 -3.36
C SER A 430 13.82 29.21 -3.28
N THR A 431 13.61 30.30 -4.04
CA THR A 431 12.34 31.06 -4.01
C THR A 431 11.32 30.43 -4.92
N SER A 432 10.17 30.05 -4.39
CA SER A 432 9.05 29.49 -5.16
C SER A 432 8.46 30.52 -6.14
N PRO A 433 8.14 30.14 -7.39
CA PRO A 433 7.37 31.00 -8.26
C PRO A 433 5.95 31.15 -7.71
N HIS A 434 5.44 32.38 -7.65
CA HIS A 434 4.09 32.66 -7.20
C HIS A 434 3.16 32.93 -8.39
N LEU A 435 2.02 32.24 -8.42
CA LEU A 435 0.89 32.63 -9.28
C LEU A 435 0.41 34.01 -8.83
N ARG A 436 0.68 35.05 -9.61
CA ARG A 436 0.01 36.33 -9.46
C ARG A 436 -1.13 36.37 -10.48
N TYR A 437 -2.33 36.60 -10.01
CA TYR A 437 -3.41 37.05 -10.87
C TYR A 437 -3.10 38.50 -11.26
N ALA A 438 -2.49 38.68 -12.44
CA ALA A 438 -2.26 40.01 -12.96
C ALA A 438 -3.61 40.68 -13.26
N THR A 439 -3.82 41.88 -12.74
CA THR A 439 -4.87 42.77 -13.21
C THR A 439 -4.58 43.21 -14.65
N ASP A 440 -5.61 43.58 -15.42
CA ASP A 440 -5.53 43.88 -16.87
C ASP A 440 -4.47 44.92 -17.28
N MET A 441 -3.84 45.60 -16.33
CA MET A 441 -2.83 46.66 -16.54
C MET A 441 -1.40 46.25 -16.25
N ASP A 442 -1.14 45.01 -15.71
CA ASP A 442 0.23 44.58 -15.38
C ASP A 442 0.86 43.83 -16.55
N GLU A 443 1.91 44.41 -17.15
CA GLU A 443 2.75 43.77 -18.19
C GLU A 443 3.59 42.59 -17.62
N GLY A 444 3.67 42.44 -16.28
CA GLY A 444 4.43 41.38 -15.58
C GLY A 444 3.55 40.50 -14.72
N GLY A 445 3.77 39.18 -14.74
CA GLY A 445 3.09 38.20 -13.84
C GLY A 445 2.14 37.22 -14.52
N ARG A 446 1.98 37.29 -15.83
CA ARG A 446 1.16 36.35 -16.61
C ARG A 446 1.88 35.06 -17.01
N GLY A 447 3.20 34.98 -16.81
CA GLY A 447 4.03 33.88 -17.32
C GLY A 447 3.62 32.52 -16.79
N ILE A 448 3.51 32.35 -15.48
CA ILE A 448 3.07 31.07 -14.89
C ILE A 448 1.60 30.75 -15.20
N PHE A 449 0.75 31.77 -15.36
CA PHE A 449 -0.62 31.57 -15.82
C PHE A 449 -0.65 31.01 -17.25
N LEU A 450 0.19 31.53 -18.15
CA LEU A 450 0.31 30.99 -19.52
C LEU A 450 0.82 29.54 -19.48
N VAL A 451 1.84 29.24 -18.67
CA VAL A 451 2.30 27.85 -18.48
C VAL A 451 1.12 26.95 -18.07
N SER A 452 0.30 27.39 -17.12
CA SER A 452 -0.85 26.60 -16.65
C SER A 452 -1.95 26.37 -17.70
N GLN A 453 -1.99 27.17 -18.77
CA GLN A 453 -2.96 27.01 -19.86
C GLN A 453 -2.49 26.02 -20.94
N PHE A 454 -1.17 25.87 -21.11
CA PHE A 454 -0.57 25.05 -22.16
C PHE A 454 0.05 23.75 -21.64
N ALA A 455 0.25 23.63 -20.34
CA ALA A 455 0.71 22.41 -19.69
C ALA A 455 -0.48 21.61 -19.14
N GLU A 456 -0.44 20.28 -19.23
CA GLU A 456 -1.37 19.40 -18.53
C GLU A 456 -1.14 19.44 -17.03
N ARG A 457 0.14 19.48 -16.66
CA ARG A 457 0.60 19.56 -15.29
C ARG A 457 1.85 20.45 -15.24
N TRP A 458 2.03 21.17 -14.16
CA TRP A 458 3.24 21.93 -13.89
C TRP A 458 3.48 22.02 -12.40
N GLY A 459 4.69 22.32 -12.00
CA GLY A 459 5.05 22.44 -10.59
C GLY A 459 6.47 22.91 -10.36
N THR A 460 6.86 22.89 -9.09
CA THR A 460 8.21 23.25 -8.66
C THR A 460 8.74 22.18 -7.71
N ARG A 461 9.94 21.71 -7.99
CA ARG A 461 10.70 20.80 -7.13
C ARG A 461 11.90 21.54 -6.57
N PHE A 462 12.09 21.49 -5.26
CA PHE A 462 13.28 22.01 -4.60
C PHE A 462 14.38 20.96 -4.58
N THR A 463 15.60 21.42 -4.81
CA THR A 463 16.82 20.61 -4.74
C THR A 463 17.79 21.22 -3.74
N PRO A 464 18.81 20.49 -3.28
CA PRO A 464 19.82 21.06 -2.37
C PRO A 464 20.54 22.29 -2.95
N THR A 465 20.58 22.44 -4.28
CA THR A 465 21.31 23.50 -4.98
C THR A 465 20.41 24.58 -5.60
N GLY A 466 19.09 24.48 -5.43
CA GLY A 466 18.15 25.43 -6.02
C GLY A 466 16.75 24.85 -6.22
N LYS A 467 16.14 25.12 -7.37
CA LYS A 467 14.83 24.59 -7.74
C LYS A 467 14.78 24.19 -9.21
N ILE A 468 13.82 23.34 -9.50
CA ILE A 468 13.41 22.96 -10.86
C ILE A 468 11.94 23.34 -11.03
N VAL A 469 11.64 24.18 -12.01
CA VAL A 469 10.26 24.42 -12.43
C VAL A 469 10.01 23.57 -13.67
N TRP A 470 8.96 22.76 -13.63
CA TRP A 470 8.67 21.79 -14.68
C TRP A 470 7.25 21.97 -15.22
N ALA A 471 7.06 21.57 -16.48
CA ALA A 471 5.77 21.52 -17.14
C ALA A 471 5.69 20.27 -18.03
N GLU A 472 4.57 19.57 -17.98
CA GLU A 472 4.28 18.38 -18.79
C GLU A 472 3.23 18.70 -19.84
N GLN A 473 3.44 18.19 -21.05
CA GLN A 473 2.55 18.32 -22.20
C GLN A 473 2.27 16.95 -22.80
N SER A 474 1.06 16.72 -23.31
CA SER A 474 0.80 15.55 -24.16
C SER A 474 1.78 15.54 -25.33
N ALA A 475 2.45 14.42 -25.53
CA ALA A 475 3.21 14.18 -26.76
C ALA A 475 2.42 13.19 -27.62
N PRO A 476 2.33 13.40 -28.96
CA PRO A 476 1.75 12.38 -29.83
C PRO A 476 2.53 11.07 -29.61
N SER A 477 1.80 9.99 -29.32
CA SER A 477 2.38 8.69 -29.07
C SER A 477 3.22 8.26 -30.27
N VAL A 478 4.53 8.09 -30.07
CA VAL A 478 5.38 7.44 -31.07
C VAL A 478 4.85 6.03 -31.25
N PRO A 479 4.49 5.58 -32.45
CA PRO A 479 4.10 4.20 -32.69
C PRO A 479 5.28 3.32 -32.23
N VAL A 480 5.07 2.51 -31.23
CA VAL A 480 6.03 1.46 -30.86
C VAL A 480 6.13 0.56 -32.08
N ALA A 481 7.28 0.54 -32.73
CA ALA A 481 7.54 -0.36 -33.85
C ALA A 481 7.21 -1.78 -33.36
N PRO A 482 6.39 -2.55 -34.09
CA PRO A 482 6.06 -3.90 -33.67
C PRO A 482 7.35 -4.69 -33.55
N VAL A 483 7.63 -5.26 -32.38
CA VAL A 483 8.68 -6.23 -32.19
C VAL A 483 8.37 -7.40 -33.13
N LEU A 484 9.05 -7.48 -34.26
CA LEU A 484 8.99 -8.63 -35.16
C LEU A 484 9.49 -9.84 -34.36
N THR A 485 8.58 -10.56 -33.75
CA THR A 485 8.84 -11.91 -33.27
C THR A 485 9.16 -12.76 -34.48
N SER A 486 10.43 -12.98 -34.73
CA SER A 486 10.87 -13.99 -35.67
C SER A 486 10.41 -15.36 -35.15
N VAL A 487 9.32 -15.85 -35.73
CA VAL A 487 8.92 -17.26 -35.66
C VAL A 487 9.97 -18.01 -36.50
N GLY A 488 10.78 -18.79 -35.84
CA GLY A 488 11.72 -19.77 -36.40
C GLY A 488 11.55 -21.07 -35.64
#